data_f640afc22bcf0aeac2b8fd96d47f2027
#
_entry.id   f640afc22bcf0aeac2b8fd96d47f2027
#
_cell.length_a   1.000
_cell.length_b   1.000
_cell.length_c   1.000
_cell.angle_alpha   90.00
_cell.angle_beta   90.00
_cell.angle_gamma   90.00
#
_symmetry.space_group_name_H-M   'P 1'
#
loop_
_entity.id
_entity.type
_entity.pdbx_description
1 polymer ?
#
loop_
_entity_poly.entity_id
_entity_poly.type
_entity_poly.pdbx_seq_one_letter_code
_entity_poly.pdbx_strand_id
1 'polypeptide(L)'
;MGLFIAQILTGLANAGALFMVASGLSLIFGVTRVVNFAHGSFYMLGAYVGYSLMQVLPGMVGFWGAILLAGLIVGVIGVIVEICVLRPVYSAPELFQLVATFGVILVIQDLALMIWGPTDLLGPRAPGLKGVIRIMGEPVPQYDIALIIITPFVAFALWYLITKTRVGTLVRAA
;
A
#
# COMPACT_ATOMS: atom_id res chain seq x y z
N MET A 1 -25.05 -3.86 -21.78
CA MET A 1 -24.94 -4.69 -20.57
C MET A 1 -23.48 -5.08 -20.28
N GLY A 2 -22.74 -5.60 -21.26
CA GLY A 2 -21.33 -6.02 -21.04
C GLY A 2 -20.44 -4.89 -20.54
N LEU A 3 -20.46 -3.73 -21.19
CA LEU A 3 -19.68 -2.55 -20.77
C LEU A 3 -19.96 -2.12 -19.33
N PHE A 4 -21.23 -2.13 -18.91
CA PHE A 4 -21.62 -1.78 -17.55
C PHE A 4 -21.03 -2.74 -16.52
N ILE A 5 -21.06 -4.05 -16.80
CA ILE A 5 -20.48 -5.08 -15.95
C ILE A 5 -18.95 -4.92 -15.87
N ALA A 6 -18.28 -4.69 -17.03
CA ALA A 6 -16.85 -4.45 -17.06
C ALA A 6 -16.44 -3.23 -16.21
N GLN A 7 -17.19 -2.13 -16.29
CA GLN A 7 -16.97 -0.94 -15.49
C GLN A 7 -17.16 -1.18 -13.98
N ILE A 8 -18.19 -1.97 -13.58
CA ILE A 8 -18.40 -2.36 -12.18
C ILE A 8 -17.20 -3.17 -11.67
N LEU A 9 -16.73 -4.15 -12.47
CA LEU A 9 -15.59 -4.98 -12.06
C LEU A 9 -14.31 -4.16 -11.91
N THR A 10 -14.00 -3.29 -12.87
CA THR A 10 -12.84 -2.38 -12.73
C THR A 10 -12.99 -1.42 -11.56
N GLY A 11 -14.19 -0.88 -11.34
CA GLY A 11 -14.49 -0.06 -10.16
C GLY A 11 -14.29 -0.81 -8.85
N LEU A 12 -14.72 -2.07 -8.78
CA LEU A 12 -14.56 -2.93 -7.61
C LEU A 12 -13.08 -3.29 -7.36
N ALA A 13 -12.31 -3.54 -8.42
CA ALA A 13 -10.86 -3.77 -8.32
C ALA A 13 -10.13 -2.53 -7.75
N ASN A 14 -10.46 -1.34 -8.27
CA ASN A 14 -9.91 -0.08 -7.78
C ASN A 14 -10.32 0.18 -6.32
N ALA A 15 -11.58 -0.08 -5.96
CA ALA A 15 -12.05 0.00 -4.57
C ALA A 15 -11.27 -0.96 -3.66
N GLY A 16 -10.95 -2.16 -4.14
CA GLY A 16 -10.13 -3.13 -3.43
C GLY A 16 -8.71 -2.62 -3.18
N ALA A 17 -8.08 -2.02 -4.17
CA ALA A 17 -6.75 -1.43 -4.03
C ALA A 17 -6.76 -0.28 -3.01
N LEU A 18 -7.74 0.63 -3.10
CA LEU A 18 -7.91 1.72 -2.13
C LEU A 18 -8.19 1.20 -0.72
N PHE A 19 -8.99 0.14 -0.58
CA PHE A 19 -9.25 -0.50 0.71
C PHE A 19 -7.95 -1.02 1.35
N MET A 20 -7.05 -1.65 0.59
CA MET A 20 -5.78 -2.15 1.13
C MET A 20 -4.92 -1.01 1.69
N VAL A 21 -4.84 0.12 0.99
CA VAL A 21 -4.12 1.31 1.48
C VAL A 21 -4.80 1.91 2.72
N ALA A 22 -6.11 2.11 2.66
CA ALA A 22 -6.89 2.70 3.74
C ALA A 22 -6.90 1.83 5.01
N SER A 23 -6.92 0.50 4.85
CA SER A 23 -6.88 -0.43 5.99
C SER A 23 -5.58 -0.35 6.78
N GLY A 24 -4.45 -0.15 6.10
CA GLY A 24 -3.16 0.09 6.74
C GLY A 24 -3.14 1.38 7.57
N LEU A 25 -3.67 2.47 7.00
CA LEU A 25 -3.81 3.75 7.71
C LEU A 25 -4.72 3.62 8.93
N SER A 26 -5.86 2.95 8.78
CA SER A 26 -6.82 2.73 9.87
C SER A 26 -6.22 1.91 11.01
N LEU A 27 -5.38 0.93 10.69
CA LEU A 27 -4.71 0.10 11.68
C LEU A 27 -3.67 0.92 12.47
N ILE A 28 -2.88 1.74 11.79
CA ILE A 28 -1.91 2.64 12.43
C ILE A 28 -2.63 3.62 13.34
N PHE A 29 -3.67 4.29 12.85
CA PHE A 29 -4.46 5.25 13.63
C PHE A 29 -5.11 4.60 14.86
N GLY A 30 -5.60 3.36 14.72
CA GLY A 30 -6.19 2.59 15.82
C GLY A 30 -5.19 2.31 16.96
N VAL A 31 -3.90 2.23 16.67
CA VAL A 31 -2.84 1.98 17.66
C VAL A 31 -2.27 3.27 18.25
N THR A 32 -1.92 4.21 17.38
CA THR A 32 -1.17 5.41 17.79
C THR A 32 -2.05 6.59 18.15
N ARG A 33 -3.32 6.57 17.73
CA ARG A 33 -4.27 7.70 17.76
C ARG A 33 -3.76 8.97 17.07
N VAL A 34 -2.69 8.84 16.29
CA VAL A 34 -2.10 9.89 15.50
C VAL A 34 -2.38 9.62 14.03
N VAL A 35 -2.93 10.61 13.33
CA VAL A 35 -3.13 10.50 11.87
C VAL A 35 -1.80 10.70 11.18
N ASN A 36 -1.21 9.60 10.71
CA ASN A 36 0.03 9.67 9.95
C ASN A 36 -0.27 9.94 8.47
N PHE A 37 -0.27 11.21 8.07
CA PHE A 37 -0.48 11.61 6.68
C PHE A 37 0.62 11.13 5.73
N ALA A 38 1.83 10.82 6.26
CA ALA A 38 2.91 10.27 5.45
C ALA A 38 2.66 8.82 4.98
N HIS A 39 1.58 8.15 5.44
CA HIS A 39 1.26 6.79 5.01
C HIS A 39 1.14 6.65 3.49
N GLY A 40 0.53 7.62 2.81
CA GLY A 40 0.46 7.67 1.34
C GLY A 40 1.83 7.77 0.67
N SER A 41 2.75 8.53 1.27
CA SER A 41 4.12 8.65 0.75
C SER A 41 4.93 7.36 0.94
N PHE A 42 4.71 6.61 2.02
CA PHE A 42 5.30 5.27 2.18
C PHE A 42 4.74 4.28 1.16
N TYR A 43 3.46 4.36 0.83
CA TYR A 43 2.88 3.56 -0.25
C TYR A 43 3.52 3.89 -1.60
N MET A 44 3.66 5.18 -1.92
CA MET A 44 4.37 5.65 -3.12
C MET A 44 5.82 5.15 -3.14
N LEU A 45 6.56 5.29 -2.04
CA LEU A 45 7.94 4.81 -1.91
C LEU A 45 8.03 3.29 -2.15
N GLY A 46 7.05 2.52 -1.63
CA GLY A 46 6.93 1.09 -1.87
C GLY A 46 6.78 0.73 -3.35
N ALA A 47 6.01 1.52 -4.10
CA ALA A 47 5.85 1.35 -5.53
C ALA A 47 7.17 1.61 -6.28
N TYR A 48 7.91 2.68 -5.95
CA TYR A 48 9.20 3.00 -6.56
C TYR A 48 10.29 1.96 -6.24
N VAL A 49 10.40 1.56 -4.98
CA VAL A 49 11.35 0.51 -4.55
C VAL A 49 11.00 -0.82 -5.23
N GLY A 50 9.72 -1.19 -5.25
CA GLY A 50 9.23 -2.39 -5.94
C GLY A 50 9.56 -2.37 -7.42
N TYR A 51 9.32 -1.24 -8.10
CA TYR A 51 9.69 -1.04 -9.50
C TYR A 51 11.20 -1.30 -9.72
N SER A 52 12.06 -0.67 -8.91
CA SER A 52 13.52 -0.82 -9.03
C SER A 52 13.97 -2.26 -8.81
N LEU A 53 13.42 -2.95 -7.81
CA LEU A 53 13.72 -4.35 -7.54
C LEU A 53 13.27 -5.27 -8.68
N MET A 54 12.12 -5.01 -9.30
CA MET A 54 11.62 -5.79 -10.44
C MET A 54 12.51 -5.64 -11.69
N GLN A 55 13.26 -4.55 -11.83
CA GLN A 55 14.23 -4.40 -12.92
C GLN A 55 15.48 -5.27 -12.72
N VAL A 56 15.86 -5.52 -11.46
CA VAL A 56 17.05 -6.31 -11.11
C VAL A 56 16.73 -7.79 -10.93
N LEU A 57 15.53 -8.12 -10.46
CA LEU A 57 15.09 -9.49 -10.16
C LEU A 57 14.15 -10.02 -11.25
N PRO A 58 14.67 -10.73 -12.28
CA PRO A 58 13.84 -11.19 -13.39
C PRO A 58 12.98 -12.41 -12.99
N GLY A 59 11.90 -12.60 -13.74
CA GLY A 59 11.03 -13.77 -13.65
C GLY A 59 9.93 -13.69 -12.61
N MET A 60 9.17 -14.78 -12.50
CA MET A 60 7.99 -14.85 -11.62
C MET A 60 8.38 -14.79 -10.14
N VAL A 61 9.41 -15.52 -9.74
CA VAL A 61 9.93 -15.51 -8.35
C VAL A 61 10.48 -14.15 -8.00
N GLY A 62 11.18 -13.50 -8.96
CA GLY A 62 11.72 -12.14 -8.78
C GLY A 62 10.62 -11.10 -8.59
N PHE A 63 9.51 -11.19 -9.31
CA PHE A 63 8.38 -10.26 -9.16
C PHE A 63 7.77 -10.31 -7.75
N TRP A 64 7.39 -11.50 -7.28
CA TRP A 64 6.81 -11.66 -5.95
C TRP A 64 7.82 -11.38 -4.83
N GLY A 65 9.09 -11.78 -5.04
CA GLY A 65 10.20 -11.45 -4.15
C GLY A 65 10.44 -9.94 -4.05
N ALA A 66 10.36 -9.21 -5.17
CA ALA A 66 10.49 -7.76 -5.18
C ALA A 66 9.39 -7.06 -4.37
N ILE A 67 8.14 -7.54 -4.42
CA ILE A 67 7.04 -7.01 -3.60
C ILE A 67 7.32 -7.19 -2.11
N LEU A 68 7.74 -8.40 -1.69
CA LEU A 68 8.04 -8.69 -0.29
C LEU A 68 9.25 -7.87 0.21
N LEU A 69 10.30 -7.78 -0.60
CA LEU A 69 11.50 -6.98 -0.28
C LEU A 69 11.18 -5.48 -0.23
N ALA A 70 10.37 -4.98 -1.16
CA ALA A 70 9.93 -3.58 -1.12
C ALA A 70 9.18 -3.27 0.17
N GLY A 71 8.26 -4.14 0.56
CA GLY A 71 7.53 -4.00 1.83
C GLY A 71 8.46 -4.02 3.04
N LEU A 72 9.47 -4.88 3.04
CA LEU A 72 10.45 -4.95 4.12
C LEU A 72 11.35 -3.70 4.18
N ILE A 73 11.86 -3.25 3.03
CA ILE A 73 12.68 -2.03 2.94
C ILE A 73 11.90 -0.81 3.42
N VAL A 74 10.67 -0.62 2.91
CA VAL A 74 9.84 0.51 3.33
C VAL A 74 9.41 0.38 4.78
N GLY A 75 9.19 -0.84 5.26
CA GLY A 75 8.94 -1.10 6.68
C GLY A 75 10.10 -0.65 7.57
N VAL A 76 11.34 -0.96 7.20
CA VAL A 76 12.54 -0.49 7.91
C VAL A 76 12.65 1.04 7.88
N ILE A 77 12.43 1.66 6.72
CA ILE A 77 12.42 3.13 6.59
C ILE A 77 11.31 3.71 7.49
N GLY A 78 10.13 3.11 7.51
CA GLY A 78 9.03 3.51 8.37
C GLY A 78 9.39 3.47 9.85
N VAL A 79 10.07 2.42 10.32
CA VAL A 79 10.57 2.31 11.71
C VAL A 79 11.60 3.42 12.02
N ILE A 80 12.50 3.73 11.09
CA ILE A 80 13.46 4.82 11.27
C ILE A 80 12.74 6.15 11.40
N VAL A 81 11.80 6.46 10.51
CA VAL A 81 11.00 7.69 10.56
C VAL A 81 10.17 7.76 11.85
N GLU A 82 9.58 6.64 12.25
CA GLU A 82 8.83 6.54 13.51
C GLU A 82 9.72 6.94 14.71
N ILE A 83 10.89 6.32 14.85
CA ILE A 83 11.79 6.56 15.99
C ILE A 83 12.39 7.97 15.98
N CYS A 84 12.80 8.44 14.79
CA CYS A 84 13.56 9.68 14.67
C CYS A 84 12.68 10.94 14.57
N VAL A 85 11.48 10.82 13.99
CA VAL A 85 10.63 11.97 13.66
C VAL A 85 9.30 11.94 14.40
N LEU A 86 8.56 10.82 14.36
CA LEU A 86 7.19 10.80 14.88
C LEU A 86 7.15 10.61 16.39
N ARG A 87 7.96 9.69 16.91
CA ARG A 87 8.00 9.39 18.35
C ARG A 87 8.31 10.59 19.24
N PRO A 88 9.27 11.47 18.89
CA PRO A 88 9.54 12.69 19.67
C PRO A 88 8.37 13.66 19.76
N VAL A 89 7.45 13.64 18.78
CA VAL A 89 6.31 14.58 18.73
C VAL A 89 4.99 13.98 19.24
N TYR A 90 4.97 12.73 19.73
CA TYR A 90 3.74 12.12 20.26
C TYR A 90 3.18 12.82 21.50
N SER A 91 4.03 13.43 22.32
CA SER A 91 3.62 14.23 23.47
C SER A 91 3.28 15.68 23.13
N ALA A 92 3.52 16.09 21.88
CA ALA A 92 3.22 17.44 21.42
C ALA A 92 1.73 17.58 21.02
N PRO A 93 1.18 18.81 20.97
CA PRO A 93 -0.16 19.05 20.45
C PRO A 93 -0.34 18.49 19.05
N GLU A 94 -1.57 18.06 18.72
CA GLU A 94 -1.92 17.40 17.44
C GLU A 94 -1.43 18.18 16.20
N LEU A 95 -1.45 19.50 16.25
CA LEU A 95 -0.96 20.35 15.16
C LEU A 95 0.53 20.10 14.84
N PHE A 96 1.38 19.92 15.85
CA PHE A 96 2.80 19.62 15.64
C PHE A 96 3.02 18.24 15.05
N GLN A 97 2.22 17.24 15.45
CA GLN A 97 2.24 15.91 14.87
C GLN A 97 1.85 15.95 13.38
N LEU A 98 0.84 16.75 13.06
CA LEU A 98 0.39 16.97 11.68
C LEU A 98 1.49 17.61 10.83
N VAL A 99 2.12 18.68 11.33
CA VAL A 99 3.25 19.36 10.64
C VAL A 99 4.43 18.40 10.46
N ALA A 100 4.76 17.59 11.45
CA ALA A 100 5.84 16.60 11.34
C ALA A 100 5.57 15.57 10.24
N THR A 101 4.34 15.03 10.14
CA THR A 101 3.97 14.09 9.07
C THR A 101 3.99 14.74 7.70
N PHE A 102 3.61 16.02 7.57
CA PHE A 102 3.77 16.79 6.33
C PHE A 102 5.23 16.98 5.95
N GLY A 103 6.11 17.26 6.91
CA GLY A 103 7.55 17.30 6.67
C GLY A 103 8.09 16.00 6.10
N VAL A 104 7.64 14.85 6.64
CA VAL A 104 7.99 13.52 6.12
C VAL A 104 7.49 13.34 4.69
N ILE A 105 6.26 13.78 4.37
CA ILE A 105 5.72 13.71 3.00
C ILE A 105 6.65 14.42 2.02
N LEU A 106 7.00 15.69 2.32
CA LEU A 106 7.84 16.50 1.43
C LEU A 106 9.21 15.86 1.22
N VAL A 107 9.85 15.39 2.30
CA VAL A 107 11.16 14.72 2.21
C VAL A 107 11.07 13.46 1.34
N ILE A 108 10.05 12.61 1.53
CA ILE A 108 9.91 11.40 0.73
C ILE A 108 9.63 11.74 -0.74
N GLN A 109 8.81 12.75 -1.03
CA GLN A 109 8.51 13.18 -2.39
C GLN A 109 9.75 13.73 -3.09
N ASP A 110 10.51 14.59 -2.44
CA ASP A 110 11.73 15.16 -3.00
C ASP A 110 12.80 14.10 -3.23
N LEU A 111 12.99 13.18 -2.29
CA LEU A 111 13.88 12.04 -2.47
C LEU A 111 13.43 11.14 -3.63
N ALA A 112 12.14 10.88 -3.77
CA ALA A 112 11.62 10.10 -4.89
C ALA A 112 11.90 10.79 -6.24
N LEU A 113 11.66 12.10 -6.33
CA LEU A 113 11.99 12.88 -7.53
C LEU A 113 13.49 12.92 -7.83
N MET A 114 14.31 12.99 -6.79
CA MET A 114 15.79 13.02 -6.94
C MET A 114 16.34 11.67 -7.44
N ILE A 115 15.77 10.54 -6.97
CA ILE A 115 16.27 9.20 -7.28
C ILE A 115 15.69 8.68 -8.61
N TRP A 116 14.39 8.82 -8.83
CA TRP A 116 13.65 8.24 -9.98
C TRP A 116 13.28 9.27 -11.05
N GLY A 117 13.40 10.56 -10.75
CA GLY A 117 13.04 11.63 -11.69
C GLY A 117 11.54 11.90 -11.78
N PRO A 118 11.11 12.87 -12.61
CA PRO A 118 9.73 13.32 -12.74
C PRO A 118 8.89 12.50 -13.73
N THR A 119 9.45 11.46 -14.34
CA THR A 119 8.76 10.65 -15.37
C THR A 119 7.91 9.57 -14.73
N ASP A 120 6.73 9.30 -15.33
CA ASP A 120 5.88 8.20 -14.90
C ASP A 120 6.56 6.85 -15.18
N LEU A 121 6.74 6.06 -14.15
CA LEU A 121 7.34 4.73 -14.23
C LEU A 121 6.24 3.67 -14.26
N LEU A 122 6.14 2.96 -15.40
CA LEU A 122 5.23 1.85 -15.55
C LEU A 122 5.93 0.54 -15.15
N GLY A 123 5.50 -0.04 -14.03
CA GLY A 123 5.98 -1.34 -13.59
C GLY A 123 5.53 -2.49 -14.48
N PRO A 124 6.25 -3.63 -14.49
CA PRO A 124 5.81 -4.81 -15.21
C PRO A 124 4.52 -5.36 -14.59
N ARG A 125 3.62 -5.85 -15.46
CA ARG A 125 2.40 -6.53 -14.99
C ARG A 125 2.76 -7.82 -14.29
N ALA A 126 1.97 -8.18 -13.26
CA ALA A 126 2.17 -9.39 -12.48
C ALA A 126 2.26 -10.65 -13.40
N PRO A 127 3.32 -11.46 -13.26
CA PRO A 127 3.45 -12.70 -14.02
C PRO A 127 2.26 -13.62 -13.71
N GLY A 128 1.67 -14.19 -14.76
CA GLY A 128 0.45 -15.02 -14.66
C GLY A 128 -0.87 -14.24 -14.68
N LEU A 129 -0.85 -12.88 -14.55
CA LEU A 129 -2.04 -12.02 -14.57
C LEU A 129 -1.99 -11.00 -15.74
N LYS A 130 -1.23 -11.30 -16.78
CA LYS A 130 -1.06 -10.41 -17.96
C LYS A 130 -2.21 -10.50 -18.95
N GLY A 131 -3.05 -11.52 -18.83
CA GLY A 131 -4.13 -11.81 -19.75
C GLY A 131 -5.36 -10.93 -19.53
N VAL A 132 -6.30 -11.10 -20.45
CA VAL A 132 -7.62 -10.46 -20.42
C VAL A 132 -8.67 -11.56 -20.50
N ILE A 133 -9.66 -11.52 -19.63
CA ILE A 133 -10.83 -12.42 -19.67
C ILE A 133 -11.97 -11.65 -20.32
N ARG A 134 -12.63 -12.25 -21.30
CA ARG A 134 -13.82 -11.66 -21.90
C ARG A 134 -15.05 -12.04 -21.11
N ILE A 135 -15.69 -11.04 -20.50
CA ILE A 135 -16.94 -11.20 -19.77
C ILE A 135 -18.03 -10.48 -20.57
N MET A 136 -19.02 -11.23 -21.06
CA MET A 136 -20.10 -10.72 -21.91
C MET A 136 -19.60 -9.92 -23.14
N GLY A 137 -18.47 -10.36 -23.72
CA GLY A 137 -17.87 -9.73 -24.91
C GLY A 137 -16.87 -8.61 -24.61
N GLU A 138 -16.85 -8.07 -23.38
CA GLU A 138 -15.95 -6.99 -22.97
C GLU A 138 -14.65 -7.52 -22.33
N PRO A 139 -13.51 -6.88 -22.59
CA PRO A 139 -12.22 -7.28 -22.04
C PRO A 139 -12.05 -6.79 -20.60
N VAL A 140 -11.87 -7.72 -19.65
CA VAL A 140 -11.56 -7.42 -18.25
C VAL A 140 -10.17 -7.93 -17.93
N PRO A 141 -9.24 -7.11 -17.40
CA PRO A 141 -7.90 -7.55 -17.02
C PRO A 141 -7.95 -8.63 -15.94
N GLN A 142 -7.13 -9.68 -16.09
CA GLN A 142 -7.01 -10.72 -15.06
C GLN A 142 -6.54 -10.16 -13.72
N TYR A 143 -5.75 -9.09 -13.75
CA TYR A 143 -5.29 -8.40 -12.55
C TYR A 143 -6.45 -7.82 -11.72
N ASP A 144 -7.47 -7.24 -12.38
CA ASP A 144 -8.65 -6.70 -11.69
C ASP A 144 -9.42 -7.81 -10.98
N ILE A 145 -9.57 -8.96 -11.64
CA ILE A 145 -10.23 -10.13 -11.03
C ILE A 145 -9.44 -10.66 -9.83
N ALA A 146 -8.10 -10.71 -9.95
CA ALA A 146 -7.25 -11.10 -8.84
C ALA A 146 -7.39 -10.15 -7.64
N LEU A 147 -7.45 -8.83 -7.87
CA LEU A 147 -7.68 -7.85 -6.81
C LEU A 147 -9.03 -8.05 -6.12
N ILE A 148 -10.11 -8.27 -6.89
CA ILE A 148 -11.45 -8.52 -6.35
C ILE A 148 -11.46 -9.75 -5.44
N ILE A 149 -10.70 -10.79 -5.79
CA ILE A 149 -10.60 -12.01 -4.99
C ILE A 149 -9.71 -11.80 -3.75
N ILE A 150 -8.56 -11.16 -3.90
CA ILE A 150 -7.58 -10.98 -2.82
C ILE A 150 -8.11 -10.02 -1.74
N THR A 151 -8.83 -8.98 -2.12
CA THR A 151 -9.32 -7.96 -1.19
C THR A 151 -10.16 -8.53 -0.02
N PRO A 152 -11.16 -9.39 -0.24
CA PRO A 152 -11.92 -10.01 0.85
C PRO A 152 -11.05 -10.90 1.76
N PHE A 153 -10.05 -11.59 1.21
CA PHE A 153 -9.11 -12.38 2.02
C PHE A 153 -8.26 -11.49 2.92
N VAL A 154 -7.78 -10.36 2.40
CA VAL A 154 -7.04 -9.37 3.21
C VAL A 154 -7.95 -8.78 4.28
N ALA A 155 -9.18 -8.40 3.93
CA ALA A 155 -10.17 -7.90 4.88
C ALA A 155 -10.44 -8.90 6.01
N PHE A 156 -10.65 -10.18 5.65
CA PHE A 156 -10.84 -11.25 6.62
C PHE A 156 -9.61 -11.48 7.50
N ALA A 157 -8.41 -11.49 6.90
CA ALA A 157 -7.16 -11.65 7.64
C ALA A 157 -6.94 -10.52 8.65
N LEU A 158 -7.20 -9.25 8.26
CA LEU A 158 -7.14 -8.10 9.15
C LEU A 158 -8.20 -8.18 10.27
N TRP A 159 -9.43 -8.52 9.92
CA TRP A 159 -10.48 -8.75 10.90
C TRP A 159 -10.09 -9.81 11.91
N TYR A 160 -9.59 -10.96 11.45
CA TYR A 160 -9.13 -12.05 12.30
C TYR A 160 -7.97 -11.61 13.20
N LEU A 161 -6.98 -10.92 12.64
CA LEU A 161 -5.82 -10.39 13.35
C LEU A 161 -6.25 -9.45 14.49
N ILE A 162 -7.16 -8.51 14.18
CA ILE A 162 -7.63 -7.52 15.17
C ILE A 162 -8.53 -8.16 16.23
N THR A 163 -9.41 -9.10 15.84
CA THR A 163 -10.44 -9.62 16.76
C THR A 163 -10.01 -10.86 17.53
N LYS A 164 -9.16 -11.71 16.95
CA LYS A 164 -8.86 -13.06 17.46
C LYS A 164 -7.41 -13.26 17.91
N THR A 165 -6.51 -12.27 17.74
CA THR A 165 -5.10 -12.42 18.13
C THR A 165 -4.71 -11.54 19.31
N ARG A 166 -3.57 -11.87 19.96
CA ARG A 166 -2.98 -11.07 21.03
C ARG A 166 -2.56 -9.67 20.56
N VAL A 167 -2.15 -9.56 19.29
CA VAL A 167 -1.83 -8.25 18.69
C VAL A 167 -3.08 -7.37 18.66
N GLY A 168 -4.22 -7.93 18.26
CA GLY A 168 -5.47 -7.18 18.26
C GLY A 168 -5.94 -6.77 19.67
N THR A 169 -5.66 -7.55 20.71
CA THR A 169 -5.95 -7.12 22.08
C THR A 169 -5.05 -5.96 22.52
N LEU A 170 -3.78 -5.98 22.15
CA LEU A 170 -2.86 -4.86 22.41
C LEU A 170 -3.29 -3.59 21.68
N VAL A 171 -3.66 -3.71 20.41
CA VAL A 171 -4.18 -2.60 19.59
C VAL A 171 -5.43 -1.97 20.20
N ARG A 172 -6.33 -2.78 20.76
CA ARG A 172 -7.56 -2.26 21.40
C ARG A 172 -7.34 -1.71 22.83
N ALA A 173 -6.23 -2.04 23.45
CA ALA A 173 -5.88 -1.59 24.80
C ALA A 173 -5.02 -0.32 24.82
N ALA A 174 -4.45 0.08 23.65
CA ALA A 174 -3.70 1.31 23.45
C ALA A 174 -4.61 2.51 23.16
#